data_b76ece8994a18abb545fe363c20b4af0
#
_entry.id   b76ece8994a18abb545fe363c20b4af0
#
_cell.length_a   1.000
_cell.length_b   1.000
_cell.length_c   1.000
_cell.angle_alpha   90.00
_cell.angle_beta   90.00
_cell.angle_gamma   90.00
#
_symmetry.space_group_name_H-M   'P 1'
#
loop_
_entity.id
_entity.type
_entity.pdbx_description
1 polymer ?
#
loop_
_entity_poly.entity_id
_entity_poly.type
_entity_poly.pdbx_seq_one_letter_code
_entity_poly.pdbx_strand_id
1 'polypeptide(L)'
;MTITNTSSSVTNYGQIKTRAVFFDMDRTIVDVSTFHRKNFLTILNKLFGVTELVKVVTSGVPMFEVTRRFAIAAGVSEITFNAKKSEIEQLLVENMLSILPQDLHDFVLPGTVPLLETLHKNKIPVGLITGSLRGVASQVLSRTGLLGYFPLTSFGDDCDHRRQIIERALEKATWVYGLARESIELVTVGDAPMDIEAGKEFSARTIAVATGLSSIDELKSHRPDYVFPDLLDTQAVMNAITTN
;
A
#
# COMPACT_ATOMS: atom_id res chain seq x y z
N MET A 1 -19.19 50.49 38.10
CA MET A 1 -19.63 49.18 37.60
C MET A 1 -18.45 48.52 36.92
N THR A 2 -17.82 47.58 37.59
CA THR A 2 -16.62 46.89 37.12
C THR A 2 -17.06 45.58 36.48
N ILE A 3 -16.84 45.44 35.17
CA ILE A 3 -17.18 44.22 34.43
C ILE A 3 -15.97 43.28 34.57
N THR A 4 -16.13 42.23 35.36
CA THR A 4 -15.16 41.13 35.46
C THR A 4 -15.30 40.20 34.27
N ASN A 5 -14.28 40.18 33.42
CA ASN A 5 -14.14 39.25 32.31
C ASN A 5 -13.75 37.88 32.87
N THR A 6 -14.66 36.92 32.91
CA THR A 6 -14.37 35.54 33.21
C THR A 6 -13.85 34.87 31.94
N SER A 7 -12.53 34.67 31.85
CA SER A 7 -11.91 33.83 30.85
C SER A 7 -12.32 32.36 31.08
N SER A 8 -13.19 31.84 30.23
CA SER A 8 -13.48 30.43 30.18
C SER A 8 -12.22 29.68 29.72
N SER A 9 -11.59 28.94 30.63
CA SER A 9 -10.57 27.96 30.30
C SER A 9 -11.22 26.86 29.45
N VAL A 10 -10.95 26.87 28.16
CA VAL A 10 -11.26 25.74 27.28
C VAL A 10 -10.32 24.62 27.71
N THR A 11 -10.84 23.69 28.48
CA THR A 11 -10.18 22.42 28.78
C THR A 11 -10.05 21.66 27.44
N ASN A 12 -8.82 21.59 26.95
CA ASN A 12 -8.48 20.82 25.77
C ASN A 12 -8.61 19.34 26.15
N TYR A 13 -9.80 18.76 26.00
CA TYR A 13 -10.01 17.32 26.07
C TYR A 13 -9.22 16.74 24.90
N GLY A 14 -8.09 16.10 25.16
CA GLY A 14 -7.29 15.44 24.15
C GLY A 14 -8.22 14.58 23.28
N GLN A 15 -8.27 14.87 21.99
CA GLN A 15 -9.08 14.09 21.06
C GLN A 15 -8.66 12.63 21.17
N ILE A 16 -9.61 11.74 21.47
CA ILE A 16 -9.37 10.30 21.47
C ILE A 16 -8.97 9.93 20.06
N LYS A 17 -7.70 9.54 19.89
CA LYS A 17 -7.20 9.07 18.60
C LYS A 17 -7.60 7.62 18.38
N THR A 18 -8.09 7.31 17.18
CA THR A 18 -8.42 5.97 16.74
C THR A 18 -7.30 5.45 15.86
N ARG A 19 -6.72 4.32 16.23
CA ARG A 19 -5.68 3.66 15.44
C ARG A 19 -6.29 3.03 14.22
N ALA A 20 -5.70 3.30 13.03
CA ALA A 20 -6.06 2.70 11.76
C ALA A 20 -4.82 2.10 11.10
N VAL A 21 -4.91 0.87 10.61
CA VAL A 21 -3.79 0.12 10.04
C VAL A 21 -3.97 0.00 8.54
N PHE A 22 -3.04 0.57 7.78
CA PHE A 22 -3.04 0.51 6.32
C PHE A 22 -1.92 -0.41 5.83
N PHE A 23 -2.32 -1.46 5.10
CA PHE A 23 -1.41 -2.45 4.55
C PHE A 23 -1.08 -2.13 3.10
N ASP A 24 0.18 -2.28 2.72
CA ASP A 24 0.53 -2.54 1.33
C ASP A 24 0.05 -3.93 0.91
N MET A 25 0.00 -4.19 -0.40
CA MET A 25 -0.51 -5.44 -0.95
C MET A 25 0.62 -6.41 -1.33
N ASP A 26 1.36 -6.04 -2.37
CA ASP A 26 2.30 -6.94 -3.02
C ASP A 26 3.53 -7.17 -2.14
N ARG A 27 3.85 -8.44 -1.85
CA ARG A 27 4.93 -8.85 -0.93
C ARG A 27 4.75 -8.40 0.52
N THR A 28 3.61 -7.84 0.87
CA THR A 28 3.25 -7.53 2.26
C THR A 28 2.20 -8.51 2.77
N ILE A 29 1.10 -8.71 2.02
CA ILE A 29 0.01 -9.64 2.35
C ILE A 29 -0.21 -10.72 1.30
N VAL A 30 0.28 -10.52 0.08
CA VAL A 30 0.20 -11.46 -1.05
C VAL A 30 1.45 -11.32 -1.94
N ASP A 31 1.93 -12.38 -2.57
CA ASP A 31 3.02 -12.28 -3.54
C ASP A 31 2.60 -12.75 -4.94
N VAL A 32 2.19 -11.81 -5.78
CA VAL A 32 1.91 -11.99 -7.21
C VAL A 32 2.96 -11.32 -8.10
N SER A 33 4.13 -11.03 -7.57
CA SER A 33 5.19 -10.25 -8.22
C SER A 33 5.72 -10.88 -9.51
N THR A 34 5.72 -12.21 -9.62
CA THR A 34 6.11 -12.91 -10.84
C THR A 34 5.16 -12.62 -12.01
N PHE A 35 3.86 -12.48 -11.72
CA PHE A 35 2.86 -12.09 -12.73
C PHE A 35 3.01 -10.62 -13.11
N HIS A 36 3.29 -9.73 -12.16
CA HIS A 36 3.58 -8.33 -12.47
C HIS A 36 4.76 -8.20 -13.42
N ARG A 37 5.87 -8.89 -13.16
CA ARG A 37 7.05 -8.84 -14.04
C ARG A 37 6.74 -9.34 -15.46
N LYS A 38 5.99 -10.44 -15.57
CA LYS A 38 5.55 -10.98 -16.87
C LYS A 38 4.63 -9.98 -17.58
N ASN A 39 3.71 -9.37 -16.85
CA ASN A 39 2.78 -8.36 -17.37
C ASN A 39 3.53 -7.17 -17.97
N PHE A 40 4.44 -6.55 -17.21
CA PHE A 40 5.25 -5.42 -17.70
C PHE A 40 5.98 -5.76 -19.00
N LEU A 41 6.68 -6.91 -19.04
CA LEU A 41 7.41 -7.31 -20.23
C LEU A 41 6.48 -7.50 -21.43
N THR A 42 5.35 -8.17 -21.23
CA THR A 42 4.37 -8.43 -22.32
C THR A 42 3.85 -7.13 -22.93
N ILE A 43 3.47 -6.17 -22.09
CA ILE A 43 2.92 -4.89 -22.56
C ILE A 43 3.99 -4.02 -23.22
N LEU A 44 5.17 -3.93 -22.63
CA LEU A 44 6.27 -3.15 -23.20
C LEU A 44 6.79 -3.75 -24.50
N ASN A 45 6.81 -5.07 -24.61
CA ASN A 45 7.13 -5.75 -25.88
C ASN A 45 6.09 -5.41 -26.95
N LYS A 46 4.81 -5.56 -26.64
CA LYS A 46 3.69 -5.29 -27.57
C LYS A 46 3.70 -3.85 -28.10
N LEU A 47 3.94 -2.86 -27.21
CA LEU A 47 3.80 -1.45 -27.55
C LEU A 47 5.08 -0.81 -28.07
N PHE A 48 6.24 -1.27 -27.64
CA PHE A 48 7.52 -0.62 -27.88
C PHE A 48 8.64 -1.55 -28.32
N GLY A 49 8.38 -2.85 -28.47
CA GLY A 49 9.39 -3.85 -28.89
C GLY A 49 10.45 -4.16 -27.82
N VAL A 50 10.18 -3.85 -26.55
CA VAL A 50 11.10 -4.15 -25.43
C VAL A 50 11.14 -5.67 -25.22
N THR A 51 12.33 -6.27 -25.29
CA THR A 51 12.50 -7.74 -25.20
C THR A 51 12.95 -8.21 -23.82
N GLU A 52 13.48 -7.31 -22.98
CA GLU A 52 13.91 -7.63 -21.62
C GLU A 52 13.68 -6.45 -20.66
N LEU A 53 13.47 -6.74 -19.38
CA LEU A 53 13.33 -5.75 -18.33
C LEU A 53 14.66 -5.58 -17.60
N VAL A 54 15.27 -4.40 -17.72
CA VAL A 54 16.45 -4.01 -16.96
C VAL A 54 16.11 -3.75 -15.49
N LYS A 55 17.10 -3.76 -14.61
CA LYS A 55 16.89 -3.53 -13.19
C LYS A 55 16.51 -2.07 -12.93
N VAL A 56 15.34 -1.84 -12.36
CA VAL A 56 14.85 -0.54 -11.87
C VAL A 56 14.23 -0.70 -10.48
N VAL A 57 14.05 0.39 -9.75
CA VAL A 57 13.33 0.39 -8.48
C VAL A 57 11.83 0.21 -8.76
N THR A 58 11.24 -0.83 -8.20
CA THR A 58 9.83 -1.20 -8.40
C THR A 58 9.02 -1.22 -7.11
N SER A 59 9.62 -1.58 -5.97
CA SER A 59 8.92 -1.75 -4.69
C SER A 59 8.39 -0.41 -4.16
N GLY A 60 7.13 -0.40 -3.74
CA GLY A 60 6.45 0.79 -3.23
C GLY A 60 6.10 1.84 -4.30
N VAL A 61 6.34 1.55 -5.58
CA VAL A 61 6.10 2.47 -6.71
C VAL A 61 4.77 2.15 -7.39
N PRO A 62 3.94 3.16 -7.78
CA PRO A 62 2.72 2.92 -8.55
C PRO A 62 3.00 2.16 -9.85
N MET A 63 2.10 1.24 -10.21
CA MET A 63 2.29 0.30 -11.33
C MET A 63 2.57 1.00 -12.66
N PHE A 64 1.87 2.09 -12.95
CA PHE A 64 2.10 2.86 -14.17
C PHE A 64 3.52 3.46 -14.20
N GLU A 65 3.97 4.02 -13.06
CA GLU A 65 5.32 4.58 -12.93
C GLU A 65 6.42 3.49 -13.04
N VAL A 66 6.19 2.29 -12.49
CA VAL A 66 7.08 1.14 -12.70
C VAL A 66 7.19 0.82 -14.18
N THR A 67 6.06 0.79 -14.91
CA THR A 67 6.03 0.53 -16.35
C THR A 67 6.80 1.61 -17.11
N ARG A 68 6.64 2.88 -16.72
CA ARG A 68 7.40 4.01 -17.28
C ARG A 68 8.91 3.85 -17.08
N ARG A 69 9.33 3.50 -15.86
CA ARG A 69 10.76 3.28 -15.54
C ARG A 69 11.38 2.20 -16.41
N PHE A 70 10.69 1.09 -16.60
CA PHE A 70 11.16 0.03 -17.51
C PHE A 70 11.24 0.50 -18.96
N ALA A 71 10.23 1.23 -19.45
CA ALA A 71 10.20 1.75 -20.82
C ALA A 71 11.37 2.72 -21.08
N ILE A 72 11.55 3.70 -20.19
CA ILE A 72 12.63 4.70 -20.31
C ILE A 72 14.03 4.02 -20.24
N ALA A 73 14.21 3.08 -19.32
CA ALA A 73 15.46 2.34 -19.17
C ALA A 73 15.75 1.46 -20.41
N ALA A 74 14.72 1.07 -21.17
CA ALA A 74 14.86 0.38 -22.46
C ALA A 74 14.99 1.34 -23.66
N GLY A 75 15.09 2.67 -23.45
CA GLY A 75 15.29 3.65 -24.50
C GLY A 75 14.02 4.23 -25.14
N VAL A 76 12.83 3.93 -24.60
CA VAL A 76 11.58 4.56 -25.05
C VAL A 76 11.55 6.00 -24.56
N SER A 77 11.23 6.97 -25.44
CA SER A 77 11.13 8.37 -25.02
C SER A 77 9.89 8.60 -24.12
N GLU A 78 9.99 9.56 -23.19
CA GLU A 78 8.85 9.93 -22.34
C GLU A 78 7.63 10.39 -23.14
N ILE A 79 7.86 11.13 -24.21
CA ILE A 79 6.79 11.60 -25.11
C ILE A 79 6.06 10.41 -25.71
N THR A 80 6.80 9.43 -26.25
CA THR A 80 6.23 8.22 -26.85
C THR A 80 5.47 7.38 -25.83
N PHE A 81 6.02 7.23 -24.62
CA PHE A 81 5.38 6.49 -23.55
C PHE A 81 4.08 7.16 -23.08
N ASN A 82 4.14 8.45 -22.76
CA ASN A 82 3.00 9.21 -22.24
C ASN A 82 1.86 9.33 -23.28
N ALA A 83 2.16 9.36 -24.57
CA ALA A 83 1.15 9.36 -25.62
C ALA A 83 0.27 8.09 -25.62
N LYS A 84 0.72 7.02 -24.96
CA LYS A 84 0.01 5.74 -24.84
C LYS A 84 -0.52 5.43 -23.43
N LYS A 85 -0.57 6.43 -22.52
CA LYS A 85 -0.95 6.22 -21.12
C LYS A 85 -2.18 5.35 -20.95
N SER A 86 -3.31 5.76 -21.53
CA SER A 86 -4.59 5.04 -21.39
C SER A 86 -4.54 3.62 -21.98
N GLU A 87 -3.84 3.45 -23.13
CA GLU A 87 -3.66 2.14 -23.73
C GLU A 87 -2.82 1.21 -22.81
N ILE A 88 -1.75 1.75 -22.21
CA ILE A 88 -0.89 1.02 -21.27
C ILE A 88 -1.70 0.58 -20.04
N GLU A 89 -2.43 1.49 -19.41
CA GLU A 89 -3.23 1.20 -18.21
C GLU A 89 -4.28 0.12 -18.48
N GLN A 90 -5.00 0.22 -19.60
CA GLN A 90 -5.96 -0.78 -20.01
C GLN A 90 -5.30 -2.15 -20.23
N LEU A 91 -4.21 -2.20 -21.00
CA LEU A 91 -3.50 -3.44 -21.30
C LEU A 91 -2.87 -4.06 -20.05
N LEU A 92 -2.35 -3.26 -19.10
CA LEU A 92 -1.83 -3.76 -17.84
C LEU A 92 -2.90 -4.53 -17.06
N VAL A 93 -4.12 -4.03 -17.03
CA VAL A 93 -5.24 -4.70 -16.36
C VAL A 93 -5.65 -5.96 -17.15
N GLU A 94 -5.97 -5.83 -18.44
CA GLU A 94 -6.45 -6.94 -19.27
C GLU A 94 -5.48 -8.11 -19.29
N ASN A 95 -4.19 -7.85 -19.55
CA ASN A 95 -3.19 -8.89 -19.59
C ASN A 95 -2.97 -9.53 -18.22
N MET A 96 -2.93 -8.73 -17.14
CA MET A 96 -2.79 -9.27 -15.79
C MET A 96 -3.94 -10.24 -15.47
N LEU A 97 -5.18 -9.86 -15.76
CA LEU A 97 -6.35 -10.70 -15.52
C LEU A 97 -6.31 -12.02 -16.32
N SER A 98 -5.70 -11.98 -17.51
CA SER A 98 -5.56 -13.16 -18.36
C SER A 98 -4.51 -14.16 -17.88
N ILE A 99 -3.47 -13.69 -17.20
CA ILE A 99 -2.35 -14.53 -16.74
C ILE A 99 -2.44 -14.96 -15.28
N LEU A 100 -3.26 -14.27 -14.46
CA LEU A 100 -3.49 -14.63 -13.06
C LEU A 100 -4.31 -15.92 -12.96
N PRO A 101 -3.92 -16.90 -12.14
CA PRO A 101 -4.77 -18.04 -11.77
C PRO A 101 -6.13 -17.58 -11.23
N GLN A 102 -7.16 -18.41 -11.40
CA GLN A 102 -8.49 -18.11 -10.83
C GLN A 102 -8.50 -18.19 -9.30
N ASP A 103 -7.68 -19.04 -8.74
CA ASP A 103 -7.43 -19.19 -7.30
C ASP A 103 -6.02 -18.70 -6.97
N LEU A 104 -5.92 -17.81 -6.00
CA LEU A 104 -4.68 -17.22 -5.52
C LEU A 104 -4.46 -17.42 -4.01
N HIS A 105 -5.18 -18.35 -3.37
CA HIS A 105 -5.04 -18.57 -1.93
C HIS A 105 -3.61 -18.94 -1.53
N ASP A 106 -2.91 -19.74 -2.35
CA ASP A 106 -1.51 -20.15 -2.11
C ASP A 106 -0.50 -18.98 -2.22
N PHE A 107 -0.93 -17.84 -2.74
CA PHE A 107 -0.11 -16.63 -2.86
C PHE A 107 -0.27 -15.67 -1.67
N VAL A 108 -1.20 -15.97 -0.74
CA VAL A 108 -1.35 -15.21 0.51
C VAL A 108 -0.15 -15.48 1.40
N LEU A 109 0.50 -14.41 1.85
CA LEU A 109 1.70 -14.54 2.68
C LEU A 109 1.35 -15.02 4.10
N PRO A 110 2.25 -15.81 4.70
CA PRO A 110 2.04 -16.37 6.04
C PRO A 110 1.77 -15.28 7.10
N GLY A 111 0.83 -15.54 8.01
CA GLY A 111 0.44 -14.61 9.08
C GLY A 111 -0.58 -13.54 8.67
N THR A 112 -0.83 -13.33 7.36
CA THR A 112 -1.76 -12.31 6.87
C THR A 112 -3.17 -12.50 7.41
N VAL A 113 -3.78 -13.67 7.19
CA VAL A 113 -5.18 -13.91 7.59
C VAL A 113 -5.35 -13.85 9.11
N PRO A 114 -4.52 -14.54 9.93
CA PRO A 114 -4.61 -14.44 11.39
C PRO A 114 -4.49 -13.01 11.93
N LEU A 115 -3.61 -12.18 11.33
CA LEU A 115 -3.47 -10.78 11.72
C LEU A 115 -4.72 -9.97 11.37
N LEU A 116 -5.23 -10.10 10.15
CA LEU A 116 -6.44 -9.40 9.71
C LEU A 116 -7.67 -9.78 10.55
N GLU A 117 -7.85 -11.07 10.85
CA GLU A 117 -8.92 -11.55 11.74
C GLU A 117 -8.79 -10.95 13.15
N THR A 118 -7.57 -10.88 13.67
CA THR A 118 -7.31 -10.30 15.00
C THR A 118 -7.63 -8.81 15.02
N LEU A 119 -7.25 -8.06 13.99
CA LEU A 119 -7.58 -6.64 13.86
C LEU A 119 -9.09 -6.42 13.79
N HIS A 120 -9.81 -7.21 12.99
CA HIS A 120 -11.27 -7.14 12.89
C HIS A 120 -11.96 -7.47 14.22
N LYS A 121 -11.51 -8.54 14.90
CA LYS A 121 -12.04 -8.90 16.24
C LYS A 121 -11.88 -7.77 17.25
N ASN A 122 -10.77 -7.04 17.18
CA ASN A 122 -10.49 -5.89 18.04
C ASN A 122 -11.10 -4.57 17.50
N LYS A 123 -11.88 -4.62 16.42
CA LYS A 123 -12.51 -3.44 15.79
C LYS A 123 -11.51 -2.34 15.40
N ILE A 124 -10.29 -2.72 15.05
CA ILE A 124 -9.28 -1.79 14.56
C ILE A 124 -9.55 -1.55 13.06
N PRO A 125 -9.77 -0.30 12.61
CA PRO A 125 -9.92 0.05 11.21
C PRO A 125 -8.76 -0.43 10.35
N VAL A 126 -9.07 -1.13 9.25
CA VAL A 126 -8.09 -1.70 8.32
C VAL A 126 -8.28 -1.11 6.92
N GLY A 127 -7.20 -0.68 6.28
CA GLY A 127 -7.19 -0.21 4.91
C GLY A 127 -6.12 -0.88 4.07
N LEU A 128 -6.35 -0.91 2.76
CA LEU A 128 -5.33 -1.29 1.77
C LEU A 128 -4.84 -0.04 1.04
N ILE A 129 -3.52 0.07 0.93
CA ILE A 129 -2.82 1.09 0.14
C ILE A 129 -1.87 0.38 -0.82
N THR A 130 -2.13 0.40 -2.11
CA THR A 130 -1.30 -0.33 -3.09
C THR A 130 -0.98 0.51 -4.31
N GLY A 131 0.24 0.35 -4.83
CA GLY A 131 0.64 0.91 -6.12
C GLY A 131 -0.01 0.22 -7.32
N SER A 132 -0.65 -0.91 -7.13
CA SER A 132 -1.35 -1.63 -8.20
C SER A 132 -2.59 -0.87 -8.68
N LEU A 133 -2.92 -1.01 -9.97
CA LEU A 133 -4.15 -0.48 -10.54
C LEU A 133 -5.37 -1.17 -9.91
N ARG A 134 -6.45 -0.42 -9.72
CA ARG A 134 -7.71 -0.92 -9.12
C ARG A 134 -8.17 -2.22 -9.76
N GLY A 135 -8.20 -2.29 -11.10
CA GLY A 135 -8.65 -3.47 -11.82
C GLY A 135 -7.83 -4.72 -11.48
N VAL A 136 -6.52 -4.58 -11.25
CA VAL A 136 -5.62 -5.65 -10.84
C VAL A 136 -5.82 -6.00 -9.37
N ALA A 137 -5.68 -5.01 -8.48
CA ALA A 137 -5.71 -5.23 -7.03
C ALA A 137 -7.04 -5.83 -6.55
N SER A 138 -8.18 -5.35 -7.08
CA SER A 138 -9.50 -5.89 -6.73
C SER A 138 -9.64 -7.37 -7.10
N GLN A 139 -9.06 -7.80 -8.24
CA GLN A 139 -9.09 -9.21 -8.66
C GLN A 139 -8.13 -10.06 -7.82
N VAL A 140 -6.95 -9.55 -7.48
CA VAL A 140 -6.03 -10.24 -6.57
C VAL A 140 -6.71 -10.46 -5.22
N LEU A 141 -7.28 -9.41 -4.61
CA LEU A 141 -8.00 -9.52 -3.33
C LEU A 141 -9.19 -10.48 -3.39
N SER A 142 -9.95 -10.48 -4.50
CA SER A 142 -11.09 -11.38 -4.69
C SER A 142 -10.64 -12.84 -4.78
N ARG A 143 -9.61 -13.12 -5.61
CA ARG A 143 -9.12 -14.49 -5.85
C ARG A 143 -8.28 -15.05 -4.69
N THR A 144 -7.78 -14.20 -3.79
CA THR A 144 -7.12 -14.61 -2.54
C THR A 144 -8.08 -14.75 -1.37
N GLY A 145 -9.36 -14.37 -1.52
CA GLY A 145 -10.33 -14.32 -0.43
C GLY A 145 -10.14 -13.14 0.55
N LEU A 146 -9.20 -12.21 0.25
CA LEU A 146 -8.87 -11.11 1.15
C LEU A 146 -9.79 -9.88 1.00
N LEU A 147 -10.60 -9.80 -0.05
CA LEU A 147 -11.40 -8.60 -0.36
C LEU A 147 -12.27 -8.13 0.81
N GLY A 148 -12.88 -9.07 1.54
CA GLY A 148 -13.76 -8.76 2.67
C GLY A 148 -13.06 -8.14 3.89
N TYR A 149 -11.75 -8.26 4.00
CA TYR A 149 -10.98 -7.67 5.09
C TYR A 149 -10.67 -6.18 4.89
N PHE A 150 -10.84 -5.64 3.69
CA PHE A 150 -10.47 -4.27 3.36
C PHE A 150 -11.67 -3.41 2.93
N PRO A 151 -12.48 -2.92 3.89
CA PRO A 151 -13.58 -1.99 3.58
C PRO A 151 -13.07 -0.68 2.96
N LEU A 152 -11.82 -0.31 3.26
CA LEU A 152 -11.14 0.84 2.71
C LEU A 152 -9.99 0.39 1.80
N THR A 153 -9.99 0.88 0.56
CA THR A 153 -8.93 0.61 -0.43
C THR A 153 -8.50 1.89 -1.13
N SER A 154 -7.19 2.05 -1.33
CA SER A 154 -6.61 3.10 -2.16
C SER A 154 -5.58 2.50 -3.11
N PHE A 155 -5.70 2.85 -4.40
CA PHE A 155 -4.97 2.22 -5.50
C PHE A 155 -4.03 3.22 -6.17
N GLY A 156 -3.13 2.69 -7.00
CA GLY A 156 -2.17 3.47 -7.78
C GLY A 156 -2.74 4.21 -8.98
N ASP A 157 -4.06 4.09 -9.26
CA ASP A 157 -4.71 4.81 -10.34
C ASP A 157 -4.56 6.32 -10.13
N ASP A 158 -4.10 7.05 -11.14
CA ASP A 158 -3.87 8.49 -11.12
C ASP A 158 -2.96 8.99 -9.98
N CYS A 159 -2.04 8.13 -9.52
CA CYS A 159 -1.04 8.46 -8.52
C CYS A 159 0.36 8.31 -9.12
N ASP A 160 1.17 9.37 -9.00
CA ASP A 160 2.57 9.34 -9.40
C ASP A 160 3.49 8.90 -8.26
N HIS A 161 3.01 9.07 -7.00
CA HIS A 161 3.79 8.81 -5.79
C HIS A 161 2.99 8.07 -4.72
N ARG A 162 3.69 7.22 -3.93
CA ARG A 162 3.13 6.46 -2.81
C ARG A 162 2.37 7.35 -1.81
N ARG A 163 2.90 8.53 -1.53
CA ARG A 163 2.27 9.54 -0.65
C ARG A 163 0.81 9.83 -1.01
N GLN A 164 0.52 10.01 -2.32
CA GLN A 164 -0.84 10.32 -2.79
C GLN A 164 -1.83 9.18 -2.50
N ILE A 165 -1.36 7.93 -2.52
CA ILE A 165 -2.19 6.76 -2.20
C ILE A 165 -2.61 6.79 -0.72
N ILE A 166 -1.67 7.11 0.20
CA ILE A 166 -1.94 7.24 1.63
C ILE A 166 -2.88 8.42 1.90
N GLU A 167 -2.66 9.57 1.26
CA GLU A 167 -3.51 10.75 1.41
C GLU A 167 -4.96 10.45 1.03
N ARG A 168 -5.18 9.82 -0.12
CA ARG A 168 -6.52 9.37 -0.55
C ARG A 168 -7.13 8.33 0.39
N ALA A 169 -6.32 7.44 0.97
CA ALA A 169 -6.80 6.47 1.95
C ALA A 169 -7.29 7.16 3.23
N LEU A 170 -6.55 8.17 3.71
CA LEU A 170 -6.96 8.96 4.88
C LEU A 170 -8.24 9.75 4.64
N GLU A 171 -8.41 10.34 3.45
CA GLU A 171 -9.67 11.00 3.05
C GLU A 171 -10.85 10.01 3.07
N LYS A 172 -10.64 8.81 2.50
CA LYS A 172 -11.67 7.76 2.49
C LYS A 172 -12.00 7.24 3.89
N ALA A 173 -11.04 7.23 4.82
CA ALA A 173 -11.29 6.78 6.20
C ALA A 173 -12.38 7.60 6.90
N THR A 174 -12.51 8.88 6.56
CA THR A 174 -13.60 9.72 7.06
C THR A 174 -14.97 9.19 6.66
N TRP A 175 -15.11 8.72 5.44
CA TRP A 175 -16.39 8.22 4.91
C TRP A 175 -16.66 6.77 5.31
N VAL A 176 -15.62 5.93 5.28
CA VAL A 176 -15.76 4.48 5.54
C VAL A 176 -15.92 4.18 7.03
N TYR A 177 -15.19 4.90 7.88
CA TYR A 177 -15.14 4.65 9.33
C TYR A 177 -15.72 5.77 10.18
N GLY A 178 -16.14 6.89 9.58
CA GLY A 178 -16.61 8.06 10.32
C GLY A 178 -15.52 8.74 11.16
N LEU A 179 -14.24 8.58 10.79
CA LEU A 179 -13.10 9.11 11.53
C LEU A 179 -12.67 10.47 10.95
N ALA A 180 -12.62 11.50 11.79
CA ALA A 180 -11.96 12.74 11.40
C ALA A 180 -10.44 12.47 11.19
N ARG A 181 -9.84 13.08 10.18
CA ARG A 181 -8.42 12.86 9.84
C ARG A 181 -7.49 13.08 11.03
N GLU A 182 -7.75 14.11 11.80
CA GLU A 182 -6.97 14.52 12.99
C GLU A 182 -7.09 13.52 14.15
N SER A 183 -8.15 12.70 14.14
CA SER A 183 -8.37 11.65 15.13
C SER A 183 -7.74 10.31 14.74
N ILE A 184 -7.15 10.20 13.55
CA ILE A 184 -6.51 8.97 13.10
C ILE A 184 -5.05 8.91 13.60
N GLU A 185 -4.72 7.85 14.34
CA GLU A 185 -3.35 7.40 14.57
C GLU A 185 -3.03 6.35 13.52
N LEU A 186 -2.33 6.79 12.47
CA LEU A 186 -2.03 5.93 11.34
C LEU A 186 -0.90 4.94 11.68
N VAL A 187 -1.10 3.68 11.32
CA VAL A 187 -0.07 2.64 11.24
C VAL A 187 0.03 2.18 9.79
N THR A 188 1.23 2.15 9.22
CA THR A 188 1.48 1.58 7.89
C THR A 188 2.27 0.29 8.01
N VAL A 189 1.89 -0.71 7.22
CA VAL A 189 2.59 -2.01 7.12
C VAL A 189 3.00 -2.22 5.67
N GLY A 190 4.29 -2.43 5.40
CA GLY A 190 4.79 -2.61 4.04
C GLY A 190 6.16 -3.28 3.98
N ASP A 191 6.56 -3.76 2.79
CA ASP A 191 7.80 -4.51 2.56
C ASP A 191 8.95 -3.65 1.99
N ALA A 192 8.70 -2.38 1.69
CA ALA A 192 9.63 -1.54 0.96
C ALA A 192 10.07 -0.29 1.74
N PRO A 193 11.29 0.22 1.49
CA PRO A 193 11.72 1.53 2.00
C PRO A 193 10.72 2.65 1.73
N MET A 194 10.09 2.66 0.56
CA MET A 194 9.10 3.68 0.19
C MET A 194 7.83 3.64 1.04
N ASP A 195 7.45 2.49 1.60
CA ASP A 195 6.32 2.39 2.54
C ASP A 195 6.66 3.08 3.86
N ILE A 196 7.89 2.88 4.33
CA ILE A 196 8.41 3.52 5.53
C ILE A 196 8.47 5.05 5.34
N GLU A 197 9.07 5.50 4.24
CA GLU A 197 9.23 6.93 3.94
C GLU A 197 7.87 7.62 3.79
N ALA A 198 6.99 7.04 2.98
CA ALA A 198 5.65 7.60 2.79
C ALA A 198 4.83 7.60 4.08
N GLY A 199 4.92 6.56 4.92
CA GLY A 199 4.25 6.52 6.22
C GLY A 199 4.73 7.65 7.14
N LYS A 200 6.04 7.89 7.18
CA LYS A 200 6.65 8.97 7.99
C LYS A 200 6.18 10.37 7.61
N GLU A 201 5.92 10.63 6.32
CA GLU A 201 5.38 11.91 5.88
C GLU A 201 4.01 12.24 6.52
N PHE A 202 3.27 11.21 6.95
CA PHE A 202 1.99 11.33 7.65
C PHE A 202 2.12 11.10 9.17
N SER A 203 3.34 11.08 9.71
CA SER A 203 3.60 10.76 11.12
C SER A 203 2.99 9.41 11.53
N ALA A 204 2.91 8.48 10.59
CA ALA A 204 2.44 7.13 10.87
C ALA A 204 3.47 6.34 11.67
N ARG A 205 2.99 5.44 12.52
CA ARG A 205 3.80 4.34 13.00
C ARG A 205 4.07 3.40 11.83
N THR A 206 5.34 3.14 11.56
CA THR A 206 5.78 2.36 10.40
C THR A 206 6.23 0.96 10.83
N ILE A 207 5.60 -0.06 10.27
CA ILE A 207 5.94 -1.48 10.47
C ILE A 207 6.44 -2.01 9.13
N ALA A 208 7.71 -2.41 9.09
CA ALA A 208 8.31 -3.00 7.91
C ALA A 208 8.33 -4.53 8.03
N VAL A 209 8.05 -5.24 6.93
CA VAL A 209 8.14 -6.70 6.83
C VAL A 209 9.14 -7.08 5.73
N ALA A 210 10.07 -7.99 6.03
CA ALA A 210 11.13 -8.38 5.09
C ALA A 210 10.70 -9.52 4.15
N THR A 211 9.44 -9.49 3.72
CA THR A 211 8.85 -10.45 2.76
C THR A 211 9.04 -10.04 1.32
N GLY A 212 9.56 -8.81 1.09
CA GLY A 212 9.84 -8.26 -0.22
C GLY A 212 11.27 -8.44 -0.72
N LEU A 213 11.72 -7.46 -1.51
CA LEU A 213 13.08 -7.47 -2.08
C LEU A 213 14.13 -6.90 -1.12
N SER A 214 13.71 -6.11 -0.13
CA SER A 214 14.61 -5.44 0.79
C SER A 214 14.96 -6.35 1.97
N SER A 215 16.24 -6.40 2.31
CA SER A 215 16.70 -7.12 3.50
C SER A 215 16.26 -6.41 4.79
N ILE A 216 16.26 -7.15 5.90
CA ILE A 216 16.00 -6.58 7.23
C ILE A 216 16.93 -5.39 7.52
N ASP A 217 18.20 -5.48 7.16
CA ASP A 217 19.18 -4.42 7.43
C ASP A 217 18.93 -3.20 6.54
N GLU A 218 18.52 -3.40 5.28
CA GLU A 218 18.11 -2.31 4.40
C GLU A 218 16.87 -1.61 4.97
N LEU A 219 15.83 -2.35 5.35
CA LEU A 219 14.63 -1.78 5.96
C LEU A 219 14.95 -1.01 7.25
N LYS A 220 15.81 -1.55 8.12
CA LYS A 220 16.27 -0.86 9.34
C LYS A 220 17.01 0.43 9.06
N SER A 221 17.77 0.51 7.95
CA SER A 221 18.47 1.73 7.55
C SER A 221 17.53 2.92 7.29
N HIS A 222 16.28 2.63 6.90
CA HIS A 222 15.19 3.61 6.75
C HIS A 222 14.47 3.93 8.05
N ARG A 223 14.90 3.35 9.19
CA ARG A 223 14.42 3.65 10.56
C ARG A 223 12.89 3.54 10.71
N PRO A 224 12.26 2.43 10.35
CA PRO A 224 10.87 2.19 10.73
C PRO A 224 10.77 2.04 12.25
N ASP A 225 9.55 2.17 12.81
CA ASP A 225 9.33 1.94 14.24
C ASP A 225 9.53 0.46 14.60
N TYR A 226 9.12 -0.44 13.70
CA TYR A 226 9.30 -1.90 13.86
C TYR A 226 9.70 -2.56 12.55
N VAL A 227 10.49 -3.64 12.65
CA VAL A 227 10.84 -4.52 11.53
C VAL A 227 10.59 -5.97 11.93
N PHE A 228 9.86 -6.70 11.09
CA PHE A 228 9.61 -8.14 11.26
C PHE A 228 10.09 -8.90 10.02
N PRO A 229 10.46 -10.18 10.15
CA PRO A 229 10.76 -11.01 8.99
C PRO A 229 9.52 -11.25 8.12
N ASP A 230 8.36 -11.40 8.75
CA ASP A 230 7.04 -11.64 8.17
C ASP A 230 5.92 -11.31 9.19
N LEU A 231 4.67 -11.70 8.89
CA LEU A 231 3.51 -11.48 9.76
C LEU A 231 3.13 -12.71 10.62
N LEU A 232 3.95 -13.76 10.67
CA LEU A 232 3.64 -15.02 11.38
C LEU A 232 3.49 -14.82 12.89
N ASP A 233 4.36 -14.02 13.51
CA ASP A 233 4.19 -13.66 14.93
C ASP A 233 3.11 -12.59 15.09
N THR A 234 1.86 -12.99 14.87
CA THR A 234 0.69 -12.13 14.98
C THR A 234 0.64 -11.36 16.29
N GLN A 235 1.08 -11.97 17.41
CA GLN A 235 1.05 -11.31 18.71
C GLN A 235 2.08 -10.18 18.79
N ALA A 236 3.30 -10.40 18.29
CA ALA A 236 4.33 -9.36 18.26
C ALA A 236 3.93 -8.19 17.34
N VAL A 237 3.35 -8.51 16.16
CA VAL A 237 2.85 -7.49 15.24
C VAL A 237 1.69 -6.71 15.86
N MET A 238 0.74 -7.38 16.52
CA MET A 238 -0.36 -6.72 17.23
C MET A 238 0.16 -5.82 18.36
N ASN A 239 1.15 -6.25 19.11
CA ASN A 239 1.79 -5.41 20.12
C ASN A 239 2.42 -4.17 19.51
N ALA A 240 3.14 -4.31 18.38
CA ALA A 240 3.71 -3.18 17.65
C ALA A 240 2.62 -2.20 17.14
N ILE A 241 1.47 -2.73 16.72
CA ILE A 241 0.32 -1.93 16.31
C ILE A 241 -0.31 -1.20 17.52
N THR A 242 -0.47 -1.85 18.68
CA THR A 242 -1.31 -1.37 19.79
C THR A 242 -0.57 -0.67 20.92
N THR A 243 0.74 -0.87 21.08
CA THR A 243 1.55 -0.16 22.09
C THR A 243 1.47 1.36 21.90
N ASN A 244 1.45 2.11 23.00
CA ASN A 244 1.48 3.59 23.02
C ASN A 244 2.91 4.10 22.96
#